data_bc9cc93987de2375c578224776a6e04b
#
_entry.id   bc9cc93987de2375c578224776a6e04b
#
_cell.length_a   1.000
_cell.length_b   1.000
_cell.length_c   1.000
_cell.angle_alpha   90.00
_cell.angle_beta   90.00
_cell.angle_gamma   90.00
#
_symmetry.space_group_name_H-M   'P 1'
#
loop_
_entity.id
_entity.type
_entity.pdbx_description
1 polymer ?
#
loop_
_entity_poly.entity_id
_entity_poly.type
_entity_poly.pdbx_seq_one_letter_code
_entity_poly.pdbx_strand_id
1 'polypeptide(L)'
;MNNHCFGCDFGSYHLKIYHKDADSYLMQHNMEAVQDKKTMLAYGDEAYAMFEKAPANIQVSSPMSYGNLASISYMQAFLKSLLEKNTKGQLRGSEFFVALPTDMQERSFTMLIQDSNMKPKAVYLIDKPVAAGLGLDINVKEAQGVMVIDIGAETTEISVLSLGGTVIS
;
A
#
# COMPACT_ATOMS: atom_id res chain seq x y z
N MET A 1 -11.42 4.98 -23.10
CA MET A 1 -10.36 4.32 -22.32
C MET A 1 -10.79 4.42 -20.87
N ASN A 2 -11.06 3.30 -20.21
CA ASN A 2 -11.37 3.31 -18.79
C ASN A 2 -10.05 3.58 -18.04
N ASN A 3 -9.89 4.79 -17.53
CA ASN A 3 -8.75 5.10 -16.65
C ASN A 3 -9.14 4.64 -15.25
N HIS A 4 -8.57 3.53 -14.78
CA HIS A 4 -8.79 3.07 -13.41
C HIS A 4 -8.15 4.02 -12.40
N CYS A 5 -8.84 4.24 -11.28
CA CYS A 5 -8.35 5.03 -10.17
C CYS A 5 -8.27 4.16 -8.91
N PHE A 6 -7.08 4.09 -8.32
CA PHE A 6 -6.79 3.26 -7.17
C PHE A 6 -6.34 4.08 -5.97
N GLY A 7 -6.92 3.83 -4.80
CA GLY A 7 -6.39 4.25 -3.50
C GLY A 7 -5.60 3.09 -2.88
N CYS A 8 -4.37 3.32 -2.45
CA CYS A 8 -3.49 2.28 -1.92
C CYS A 8 -2.98 2.64 -0.52
N ASP A 9 -3.10 1.69 0.41
CA ASP A 9 -2.47 1.72 1.73
C ASP A 9 -1.53 0.50 1.86
N PHE A 10 -0.23 0.77 1.89
CA PHE A 10 0.82 -0.24 2.03
C PHE A 10 1.14 -0.45 3.50
N GLY A 11 0.30 -1.22 4.19
CA GLY A 11 0.57 -1.59 5.59
C GLY A 11 1.54 -2.76 5.71
N SER A 12 2.26 -2.86 6.83
CA SER A 12 3.20 -3.96 7.09
C SER A 12 2.53 -5.33 7.15
N TYR A 13 1.27 -5.39 7.60
CA TYR A 13 0.52 -6.65 7.72
C TYR A 13 -0.49 -6.87 6.59
N HIS A 14 -1.16 -5.79 6.13
CA HIS A 14 -2.12 -5.83 5.03
C HIS A 14 -1.79 -4.80 3.96
N LEU A 15 -1.83 -5.22 2.70
CA LEU A 15 -1.96 -4.37 1.54
C LEU A 15 -3.44 -4.13 1.28
N LYS A 16 -3.85 -2.87 1.23
CA LYS A 16 -5.25 -2.47 1.02
C LYS A 16 -5.35 -1.61 -0.23
N ILE A 17 -6.28 -1.93 -1.10
CA ILE A 17 -6.51 -1.21 -2.35
C ILE A 17 -8.00 -0.98 -2.53
N TYR A 18 -8.37 0.26 -2.76
CA TYR A 18 -9.70 0.65 -3.21
C TYR A 18 -9.66 0.95 -4.71
N HIS A 19 -10.54 0.33 -5.47
CA HIS A 19 -10.74 0.56 -6.90
C HIS A 19 -12.00 1.39 -7.10
N LYS A 20 -11.83 2.69 -7.35
CA LYS A 20 -12.91 3.66 -7.40
C LYS A 20 -13.97 3.32 -8.45
N ASP A 21 -13.55 2.97 -9.67
CA ASP A 21 -14.48 2.77 -10.79
C ASP A 21 -15.32 1.49 -10.66
N ALA A 22 -14.83 0.52 -9.90
CA ALA A 22 -15.54 -0.73 -9.61
C ALA A 22 -16.22 -0.71 -8.25
N ASP A 23 -16.06 0.37 -7.47
CA ASP A 23 -16.48 0.48 -6.07
C ASP A 23 -16.14 -0.78 -5.27
N SER A 24 -14.90 -1.24 -5.42
CA SER A 24 -14.44 -2.50 -4.83
C SER A 24 -13.22 -2.29 -3.96
N TYR A 25 -13.15 -3.08 -2.91
CA TYR A 25 -12.08 -3.06 -1.94
C TYR A 25 -11.35 -4.40 -1.94
N LEU A 26 -10.04 -4.34 -2.03
CA LEU A 26 -9.15 -5.49 -1.95
C LEU A 26 -8.28 -5.38 -0.70
N MET A 27 -8.22 -6.44 0.07
CA MET A 27 -7.31 -6.57 1.19
C MET A 27 -6.64 -7.93 1.14
N GLN A 28 -5.32 -7.95 1.25
CA GLN A 28 -4.51 -9.17 1.27
C GLN A 28 -3.46 -9.03 2.36
N HIS A 29 -3.03 -10.13 2.95
CA HIS A 29 -1.83 -10.12 3.78
C HIS A 29 -0.64 -9.61 2.97
N ASN A 30 0.13 -8.69 3.52
CA ASN A 30 1.30 -8.16 2.85
C ASN A 30 2.49 -9.09 3.06
N MET A 31 2.40 -10.28 2.46
CA MET A 31 3.34 -11.38 2.60
C MET A 31 3.79 -11.90 1.25
N GLU A 32 5.00 -12.43 1.22
CA GLU A 32 5.63 -13.12 0.10
C GLU A 32 6.26 -14.43 0.55
N ALA A 33 6.23 -15.43 -0.30
CA ALA A 33 6.91 -16.71 -0.10
C ALA A 33 7.94 -16.92 -1.21
N VAL A 34 9.23 -16.98 -0.84
CA VAL A 34 10.36 -17.06 -1.76
C VAL A 34 11.18 -18.31 -1.49
N GLN A 35 11.35 -19.15 -2.52
CA GLN A 35 12.17 -20.35 -2.47
C GLN A 35 13.63 -20.03 -2.83
N ASP A 36 14.58 -20.55 -2.05
CA ASP A 36 16.02 -20.46 -2.27
C ASP A 36 16.50 -19.02 -2.51
N LYS A 37 15.81 -18.02 -1.93
CA LYS A 37 16.05 -16.57 -2.11
C LYS A 37 15.99 -16.09 -3.57
N LYS A 38 15.34 -16.84 -4.45
CA LYS A 38 15.32 -16.54 -5.90
C LYS A 38 13.94 -16.66 -6.54
N THR A 39 13.18 -17.67 -6.19
CA THR A 39 11.94 -17.99 -6.89
C THR A 39 10.74 -17.58 -6.04
N MET A 40 9.95 -16.65 -6.55
CA MET A 40 8.68 -16.29 -5.94
C MET A 40 7.67 -17.43 -6.11
N LEU A 41 7.13 -17.92 -5.02
CA LEU A 41 6.12 -19.00 -5.00
C LEU A 41 4.71 -18.46 -4.83
N ALA A 42 4.51 -17.53 -3.91
CA ALA A 42 3.19 -17.02 -3.56
C ALA A 42 3.25 -15.59 -3.03
N TYR A 43 2.11 -14.88 -3.10
CA TYR A 43 1.89 -13.58 -2.51
C TYR A 43 0.61 -13.57 -1.69
N GLY A 44 0.49 -12.56 -0.81
CA GLY A 44 -0.74 -12.28 -0.11
C GLY A 44 -1.17 -13.39 0.83
N ASP A 45 -2.44 -13.71 0.81
CA ASP A 45 -3.04 -14.74 1.68
C ASP A 45 -2.48 -16.14 1.40
N GLU A 46 -2.09 -16.44 0.15
CA GLU A 46 -1.44 -17.70 -0.21
C GLU A 46 -0.07 -17.83 0.47
N ALA A 47 0.72 -16.75 0.48
CA ALA A 47 2.00 -16.73 1.19
C ALA A 47 1.80 -16.79 2.69
N TYR A 48 0.83 -16.06 3.23
CA TYR A 48 0.51 -16.08 4.66
C TYR A 48 0.11 -17.48 5.15
N ALA A 49 -0.62 -18.24 4.33
CA ALA A 49 -0.97 -19.64 4.68
C ALA A 49 0.24 -20.57 4.84
N MET A 50 1.41 -20.16 4.28
CA MET A 50 2.69 -20.89 4.42
C MET A 50 3.50 -20.40 5.63
N PHE A 51 3.13 -19.30 6.27
CA PHE A 51 3.87 -18.72 7.38
C PHE A 51 3.98 -19.72 8.54
N GLU A 52 5.17 -19.86 9.11
CA GLU A 52 5.53 -20.84 10.15
C GLU A 52 5.34 -22.34 9.80
N LYS A 53 4.93 -22.64 8.56
CA LYS A 53 4.68 -24.01 8.08
C LYS A 53 5.57 -24.40 6.90
N ALA A 54 6.23 -23.41 6.28
CA ALA A 54 7.08 -23.63 5.11
C ALA A 54 8.35 -24.39 5.47
N PRO A 55 8.86 -25.26 4.56
CA PRO A 55 10.17 -25.91 4.73
C PRO A 55 11.31 -24.86 4.74
N ALA A 56 12.47 -25.26 5.27
CA ALA A 56 13.61 -24.35 5.52
C ALA A 56 14.15 -23.61 4.27
N ASN A 57 13.91 -24.11 3.08
CA ASN A 57 14.29 -23.48 1.83
C ASN A 57 13.27 -22.46 1.32
N ILE A 58 12.14 -22.27 2.00
CA ILE A 58 11.13 -21.25 1.67
C ILE A 58 11.09 -20.23 2.78
N GLN A 59 11.42 -18.98 2.42
CA GLN A 59 11.29 -17.83 3.32
C GLN A 59 9.92 -17.17 3.09
N VAL A 60 9.16 -17.02 4.17
CA VAL A 60 7.90 -16.25 4.16
C VAL A 60 8.12 -15.00 4.99
N SER A 61 7.94 -13.83 4.37
CA SER A 61 8.21 -12.54 5.00
C SER A 61 7.32 -11.44 4.41
N SER A 62 7.23 -10.30 5.11
CA SER A 62 6.62 -9.10 4.52
C SER A 62 7.65 -8.38 3.64
N PRO A 63 7.25 -7.88 2.45
CA PRO A 63 8.08 -6.96 1.67
C PRO A 63 8.15 -5.55 2.27
N MET A 64 7.46 -5.32 3.39
CA MET A 64 7.50 -4.11 4.21
C MET A 64 8.14 -4.42 5.57
N SER A 65 8.82 -3.43 6.14
CA SER A 65 9.37 -3.51 7.50
C SER A 65 9.33 -2.14 8.15
N TYR A 66 8.66 -2.03 9.28
CA TYR A 66 8.45 -0.77 10.01
C TYR A 66 8.03 0.38 9.08
N GLY A 67 7.05 0.08 8.18
CA GLY A 67 6.54 1.01 7.20
C GLY A 67 7.44 1.25 5.97
N ASN A 68 8.67 0.75 5.91
CA ASN A 68 9.59 0.90 4.78
C ASN A 68 9.48 -0.28 3.82
N LEU A 69 9.72 -0.01 2.52
CA LEU A 69 9.85 -1.07 1.52
C LEU A 69 11.17 -1.82 1.71
N ALA A 70 11.08 -3.08 2.12
CA ALA A 70 12.21 -3.99 2.23
C ALA A 70 12.60 -4.57 0.86
N SER A 71 11.61 -4.79 -0.03
CA SER A 71 11.83 -5.26 -1.39
C SER A 71 10.87 -4.61 -2.39
N ILE A 72 11.39 -3.68 -3.19
CA ILE A 72 10.62 -3.00 -4.24
C ILE A 72 10.17 -3.99 -5.31
N SER A 73 11.06 -4.86 -5.79
CA SER A 73 10.77 -5.81 -6.87
C SER A 73 9.67 -6.80 -6.53
N TYR A 74 9.66 -7.29 -5.29
CA TYR A 74 8.63 -8.22 -4.83
C TYR A 74 7.29 -7.51 -4.63
N MET A 75 7.30 -6.31 -4.04
CA MET A 75 6.09 -5.52 -3.91
C MET A 75 5.50 -5.13 -5.28
N GLN A 76 6.34 -4.80 -6.27
CA GLN A 76 5.88 -4.53 -7.65
C GLN A 76 5.18 -5.74 -8.26
N ALA A 77 5.78 -6.91 -8.15
CA ALA A 77 5.22 -8.14 -8.69
C ALA A 77 3.90 -8.52 -8.00
N PHE A 78 3.84 -8.38 -6.68
CA PHE A 78 2.62 -8.61 -5.89
C PHE A 78 1.50 -7.64 -6.28
N LEU A 79 1.76 -6.34 -6.23
CA LEU A 79 0.79 -5.31 -6.57
C LEU A 79 0.25 -5.51 -7.99
N LYS A 80 1.14 -5.74 -8.96
CA LYS A 80 0.76 -6.00 -10.34
C LYS A 80 -0.14 -7.24 -10.46
N SER A 81 0.26 -8.36 -9.88
CA SER A 81 -0.51 -9.61 -9.90
C SER A 81 -1.91 -9.42 -9.30
N LEU A 82 -2.01 -8.72 -8.17
CA LEU A 82 -3.26 -8.45 -7.51
C LEU A 82 -4.19 -7.57 -8.35
N LEU A 83 -3.66 -6.50 -8.93
CA LEU A 83 -4.42 -5.57 -9.75
C LEU A 83 -4.84 -6.20 -11.09
N GLU A 84 -3.97 -6.94 -11.77
CA GLU A 84 -4.29 -7.61 -13.04
C GLU A 84 -5.42 -8.62 -12.91
N LYS A 85 -5.45 -9.39 -11.81
CA LYS A 85 -6.56 -10.31 -11.51
C LYS A 85 -7.91 -9.58 -11.39
N ASN A 86 -7.92 -8.37 -10.86
CA ASN A 86 -9.13 -7.61 -10.57
C ASN A 86 -9.55 -6.63 -11.68
N THR A 87 -8.65 -6.31 -12.61
CA THR A 87 -8.92 -5.37 -13.73
C THR A 87 -8.86 -6.03 -15.11
N LYS A 88 -8.78 -7.36 -15.17
CA LYS A 88 -8.58 -8.12 -16.43
C LYS A 88 -7.35 -7.62 -17.22
N GLY A 89 -6.30 -7.21 -16.51
CA GLY A 89 -5.03 -6.75 -17.09
C GLY A 89 -5.03 -5.31 -17.64
N GLN A 90 -6.10 -4.55 -17.47
CA GLN A 90 -6.22 -3.18 -18.03
C GLN A 90 -5.68 -2.13 -17.05
N LEU A 91 -4.38 -2.11 -16.80
CA LEU A 91 -3.76 -1.17 -15.85
C LEU A 91 -3.15 0.08 -16.49
N ARG A 92 -2.91 0.04 -17.80
CA ARG A 92 -2.29 1.17 -18.50
C ARG A 92 -3.15 2.44 -18.43
N GLY A 93 -2.53 3.54 -18.02
CA GLY A 93 -3.20 4.83 -17.91
C GLY A 93 -3.97 5.02 -16.60
N SER A 94 -3.83 4.11 -15.64
CA SER A 94 -4.43 4.22 -14.30
C SER A 94 -3.81 5.34 -13.49
N GLU A 95 -4.55 5.86 -12.53
CA GLU A 95 -4.10 6.83 -11.53
C GLU A 95 -4.05 6.16 -10.15
N PHE A 96 -2.98 6.42 -9.41
CA PHE A 96 -2.76 5.86 -8.09
C PHE A 96 -2.66 6.96 -7.05
N PHE A 97 -3.40 6.81 -5.97
CA PHE A 97 -3.33 7.63 -4.76
C PHE A 97 -2.77 6.76 -3.65
N VAL A 98 -1.58 7.08 -3.17
CA VAL A 98 -0.83 6.25 -2.21
C VAL A 98 -0.76 6.98 -0.89
N ALA A 99 -1.35 6.37 0.15
CA ALA A 99 -1.23 6.86 1.51
C ALA A 99 0.13 6.43 2.09
N LEU A 100 0.93 7.40 2.52
CA LEU A 100 2.25 7.19 3.13
C LEU A 100 2.27 7.74 4.55
N PRO A 101 2.86 7.01 5.51
CA PRO A 101 3.20 7.57 6.82
C PRO A 101 4.08 8.82 6.66
N THR A 102 3.94 9.75 7.61
CA THR A 102 4.79 10.94 7.68
C THR A 102 6.26 10.49 7.82
N ASP A 103 7.20 11.15 7.16
CA ASP A 103 8.65 10.85 7.14
C ASP A 103 9.10 9.61 6.33
N MET A 104 8.23 9.05 5.49
CA MET A 104 8.58 7.91 4.66
C MET A 104 9.36 8.28 3.39
N GLN A 105 10.02 7.24 2.83
CA GLN A 105 10.77 7.31 1.58
C GLN A 105 9.83 7.47 0.37
N GLU A 106 9.23 8.65 0.19
CA GLU A 106 8.32 8.99 -0.92
C GLU A 106 8.84 8.51 -2.29
N ARG A 107 10.15 8.65 -2.50
CA ARG A 107 10.81 8.23 -3.75
C ARG A 107 10.65 6.73 -4.00
N SER A 108 10.77 5.89 -2.98
CA SER A 108 10.66 4.43 -3.12
C SER A 108 9.26 4.02 -3.53
N PHE A 109 8.23 4.63 -2.96
CA PHE A 109 6.83 4.34 -3.30
C PHE A 109 6.44 4.89 -4.67
N THR A 110 6.97 6.05 -5.05
CA THR A 110 6.79 6.57 -6.40
C THR A 110 7.41 5.62 -7.43
N MET A 111 8.65 5.17 -7.21
CA MET A 111 9.34 4.21 -8.08
C MET A 111 8.63 2.85 -8.12
N LEU A 112 8.09 2.38 -6.99
CA LEU A 112 7.32 1.15 -6.89
C LEU A 112 6.23 1.07 -7.97
N ILE A 113 5.54 2.16 -8.22
CA ILE A 113 4.41 2.21 -9.14
C ILE A 113 4.84 2.70 -10.53
N GLN A 114 5.64 3.77 -10.62
CA GLN A 114 6.06 4.37 -11.89
C GLN A 114 6.96 3.44 -12.73
N ASP A 115 7.93 2.79 -12.09
CA ASP A 115 8.86 1.88 -12.76
C ASP A 115 8.27 0.48 -12.99
N SER A 116 7.03 0.28 -12.57
CA SER A 116 6.29 -0.93 -12.84
C SER A 116 5.87 -1.02 -14.31
N ASN A 117 5.72 -2.25 -14.81
CA ASN A 117 5.17 -2.47 -16.16
C ASN A 117 3.67 -2.08 -16.29
N MET A 118 3.06 -1.53 -15.25
CA MET A 118 1.65 -1.09 -15.24
C MET A 118 1.42 0.18 -16.06
N LYS A 119 2.48 0.98 -16.31
CA LYS A 119 2.43 2.23 -17.08
C LYS A 119 1.34 3.20 -16.58
N PRO A 120 1.37 3.62 -15.32
CA PRO A 120 0.39 4.54 -14.77
C PRO A 120 0.42 5.89 -15.49
N LYS A 121 -0.70 6.61 -15.49
CA LYS A 121 -0.79 7.99 -15.96
C LYS A 121 -0.24 8.96 -14.90
N ALA A 122 -0.54 8.71 -13.63
CA ALA A 122 -0.09 9.52 -12.51
C ALA A 122 -0.03 8.72 -11.21
N VAL A 123 0.85 9.15 -10.31
CA VAL A 123 0.97 8.67 -8.93
C VAL A 123 0.94 9.88 -8.01
N TYR A 124 -0.02 9.91 -7.11
CA TYR A 124 -0.19 10.96 -6.10
C TYR A 124 0.11 10.37 -4.73
N LEU A 125 0.96 11.05 -3.98
CA LEU A 125 1.27 10.70 -2.60
C LEU A 125 0.43 11.56 -1.66
N ILE A 126 -0.12 10.95 -0.62
CA ILE A 126 -0.97 11.60 0.37
C ILE A 126 -0.47 11.20 1.74
N ASP A 127 -0.36 12.14 2.66
CA ASP A 127 -0.08 11.83 4.07
C ASP A 127 -1.13 10.87 4.61
N LYS A 128 -0.69 9.75 5.17
CA LYS A 128 -1.58 8.71 5.70
C LYS A 128 -2.55 9.24 6.76
N PRO A 129 -2.13 10.10 7.71
CA PRO A 129 -3.06 10.72 8.65
C PRO A 129 -4.15 11.55 7.98
N VAL A 130 -3.81 12.29 6.90
CA VAL A 130 -4.79 13.07 6.13
C VAL A 130 -5.77 12.15 5.42
N ALA A 131 -5.27 11.08 4.80
CA ALA A 131 -6.12 10.08 4.15
C ALA A 131 -7.06 9.39 5.17
N ALA A 132 -6.56 9.06 6.36
CA ALA A 132 -7.35 8.49 7.44
C ALA A 132 -8.44 9.48 7.94
N GLY A 133 -8.08 10.75 8.13
CA GLY A 133 -9.02 11.81 8.51
C GLY A 133 -10.16 11.95 7.49
N LEU A 134 -9.83 11.98 6.20
CA LEU A 134 -10.83 12.03 5.13
C LEU A 134 -11.73 10.78 5.13
N GLY A 135 -11.17 9.60 5.37
CA GLY A 135 -11.94 8.35 5.45
C GLY A 135 -12.86 8.26 6.67
N LEU A 136 -12.61 9.07 7.71
CA LEU A 136 -13.44 9.22 8.90
C LEU A 136 -14.44 10.39 8.79
N ASP A 137 -14.61 10.98 7.61
CA ASP A 137 -15.43 12.18 7.37
C ASP A 137 -15.04 13.39 8.23
N ILE A 138 -13.76 13.46 8.66
CA ILE A 138 -13.24 14.62 9.37
C ILE A 138 -13.02 15.76 8.36
N ASN A 139 -13.51 16.96 8.70
CA ASN A 139 -13.20 18.14 7.90
C ASN A 139 -11.76 18.62 8.17
N VAL A 140 -10.81 17.98 7.48
CA VAL A 140 -9.38 18.26 7.67
C VAL A 140 -8.97 19.70 7.32
N LYS A 141 -9.85 20.48 6.65
CA LYS A 141 -9.58 21.88 6.26
C LYS A 141 -9.85 22.89 7.38
N GLU A 142 -10.50 22.47 8.47
CA GLU A 142 -10.75 23.35 9.60
C GLU A 142 -9.46 23.73 10.33
N ALA A 143 -9.48 24.91 10.95
CA ALA A 143 -8.36 25.38 11.77
C ALA A 143 -8.29 24.65 13.12
N GLN A 144 -9.38 24.03 13.56
CA GLN A 144 -9.41 23.23 14.78
C GLN A 144 -8.57 21.97 14.57
N GLY A 145 -7.54 21.76 15.42
CA GLY A 145 -6.70 20.58 15.37
C GLY A 145 -7.49 19.31 15.75
N VAL A 146 -7.36 18.27 14.93
CA VAL A 146 -7.91 16.93 15.23
C VAL A 146 -6.75 15.95 15.33
N MET A 147 -6.68 15.22 16.45
CA MET A 147 -5.69 14.17 16.64
C MET A 147 -6.19 12.88 15.99
N VAL A 148 -5.35 12.29 15.17
CA VAL A 148 -5.53 10.96 14.59
C VAL A 148 -4.46 10.04 15.14
N ILE A 149 -4.87 8.88 15.64
CA ILE A 149 -3.97 7.83 16.13
C ILE A 149 -4.19 6.60 15.24
N ASP A 150 -3.17 6.26 14.45
CA ASP A 150 -3.16 5.04 13.60
C ASP A 150 -2.31 3.96 14.28
N ILE A 151 -2.97 2.92 14.76
CA ILE A 151 -2.33 1.78 15.43
C ILE A 151 -2.20 0.65 14.41
N GLY A 152 -1.02 0.53 13.82
CA GLY A 152 -0.68 -0.50 12.84
C GLY A 152 -0.09 -1.77 13.48
N ALA A 153 0.35 -2.69 12.61
CA ALA A 153 0.95 -3.95 13.04
C ALA A 153 2.38 -3.80 13.60
N GLU A 154 3.16 -2.88 13.04
CA GLU A 154 4.56 -2.65 13.43
C GLU A 154 4.81 -1.23 13.92
N THR A 155 3.94 -0.28 13.54
CA THR A 155 4.10 1.14 13.85
C THR A 155 2.81 1.73 14.40
N THR A 156 2.95 2.73 15.28
CA THR A 156 1.84 3.59 15.71
C THR A 156 2.21 5.02 15.34
N GLU A 157 1.34 5.68 14.60
CA GLU A 157 1.49 7.09 14.21
C GLU A 157 0.45 7.96 14.94
N ILE A 158 0.91 9.03 15.56
CA ILE A 158 0.05 10.00 16.25
C ILE A 158 0.24 11.34 15.57
N SER A 159 -0.80 11.84 14.94
CA SER A 159 -0.73 13.06 14.14
C SER A 159 -1.83 14.03 14.50
N VAL A 160 -1.56 15.33 14.36
CA VAL A 160 -2.55 16.39 14.48
C VAL A 160 -2.80 16.98 13.10
N LEU A 161 -4.05 16.95 12.67
CA LEU A 161 -4.51 17.50 11.39
C LEU A 161 -5.13 18.87 11.62
N SER A 162 -4.78 19.84 10.79
CA SER A 162 -5.38 21.17 10.75
C SER A 162 -5.09 21.84 9.40
N LEU A 163 -5.99 22.69 8.93
CA LEU A 163 -5.82 23.49 7.71
C LEU A 163 -5.43 22.68 6.45
N GLY A 164 -5.90 21.45 6.37
CA GLY A 164 -5.72 20.58 5.20
C GLY A 164 -4.45 19.74 5.19
N GLY A 165 -3.67 19.72 6.27
CA GLY A 165 -2.43 18.96 6.37
C GLY A 165 -2.12 18.41 7.75
N THR A 166 -1.01 17.70 7.85
CA THR A 166 -0.42 17.24 9.12
C THR A 166 0.41 18.37 9.73
N VAL A 167 0.06 18.82 10.94
CA VAL A 167 0.77 19.88 11.65
C VAL A 167 1.85 19.31 12.56
N ILE A 168 1.57 18.16 13.17
CA ILE A 168 2.48 17.42 14.07
C ILE A 168 2.31 15.93 13.75
N SER A 169 3.43 15.23 13.71
CA SER A 169 3.48 13.76 13.64
C SER A 169 4.70 13.25 14.38
#